data_ff9d996257c6e666eb10ed9e71c3fbf1
#
_entry.id   ff9d996257c6e666eb10ed9e71c3fbf1
#
_cell.length_a   1.000
_cell.length_b   1.000
_cell.length_c   1.000
_cell.angle_alpha   90.00
_cell.angle_beta   90.00
_cell.angle_gamma   90.00
#
_symmetry.space_group_name_H-M   'P 1'
#
loop_
_entity.id
_entity.type
_entity.pdbx_description
1 polymer ?
#
loop_
_entity_poly.entity_id
_entity_poly.type
_entity_poly.pdbx_seq_one_letter_code
_entity_poly.pdbx_strand_id
1 'polypeptide(L)'
;MKDSQLFSPKQIGQALGVSEASIKRWVDKGIIGCTKTDGGHRKIPMHALMEYIKKNDADLVNPEAVNIPQTTGRLKDKMDKSLDELQQSFRECDEYKIQGIIYDLYTSGQAPEKIFDELLAPALHKLGCEWEDGNVDAFQERRAIQICIRTLYGFNSFFPMPDKKAPIALIGTLSGDPYTIPPLMIEVCLRSKGWKTEFLGNDLPVVSYAKAIEMYSPNLIIISMSSCENEEETAKELLGLEEVALMNKCGFILGGRAVPAEAVENLKKTLLVPSISHMLNDMSEYRKSLKLI
;
A
#
# COMPACT_ATOMS: atom_id res chain seq x y z
N MET A 1 -0.06 18.08 4.75
CA MET A 1 -0.60 17.14 5.75
C MET A 1 0.50 16.79 6.76
N LYS A 2 0.29 17.15 8.05
CA LYS A 2 1.19 16.85 9.17
C LYS A 2 0.69 15.60 9.88
N ASP A 3 0.88 14.41 9.32
CA ASP A 3 0.48 13.17 9.99
C ASP A 3 1.56 12.09 10.00
N SER A 4 2.82 12.49 10.18
CA SER A 4 3.79 11.54 10.68
C SER A 4 3.57 11.40 12.19
N GLN A 5 3.15 10.22 12.65
CA GLN A 5 3.12 9.91 14.07
C GLN A 5 4.50 10.16 14.67
N LEU A 6 4.57 10.99 15.69
CA LEU A 6 5.81 11.46 16.32
C LEU A 6 5.92 10.91 17.74
N PHE A 7 6.99 10.20 18.03
CA PHE A 7 7.23 9.55 19.31
C PHE A 7 8.37 10.20 20.10
N SER A 8 8.31 10.14 21.41
CA SER A 8 9.39 10.53 22.29
C SER A 8 10.50 9.48 22.33
N PRO A 9 11.75 9.85 22.69
CA PRO A 9 12.81 8.86 22.93
C PRO A 9 12.44 7.77 23.94
N LYS A 10 11.60 8.09 24.93
CA LYS A 10 11.09 7.14 25.91
C LYS A 10 10.22 6.06 25.25
N GLN A 11 9.25 6.46 24.41
CA GLN A 11 8.38 5.52 23.69
C GLN A 11 9.17 4.62 22.75
N ILE A 12 10.13 5.18 22.00
CA ILE A 12 11.00 4.39 21.12
C ILE A 12 11.88 3.43 21.93
N GLY A 13 12.39 3.87 23.08
CA GLY A 13 13.14 3.00 23.99
C GLY A 13 12.31 1.83 24.48
N GLN A 14 11.06 2.07 24.86
CA GLN A 14 10.11 1.02 25.24
C GLN A 14 9.82 0.07 24.07
N ALA A 15 9.61 0.61 22.88
CA ALA A 15 9.33 -0.18 21.69
C ALA A 15 10.49 -1.13 21.32
N LEU A 16 11.73 -0.68 21.43
CA LEU A 16 12.94 -1.44 21.10
C LEU A 16 13.56 -2.19 22.29
N GLY A 17 12.98 -2.11 23.50
CA GLY A 17 13.54 -2.75 24.69
C GLY A 17 14.87 -2.15 25.17
N VAL A 18 15.11 -0.86 24.92
CA VAL A 18 16.36 -0.17 25.30
C VAL A 18 16.09 1.08 26.14
N SER A 19 17.14 1.62 26.81
CA SER A 19 16.98 2.81 27.62
C SER A 19 16.70 4.07 26.79
N GLU A 20 15.95 5.02 27.35
CA GLU A 20 15.75 6.35 26.76
C GLU A 20 17.09 7.06 26.46
N ALA A 21 18.08 6.88 27.34
CA ALA A 21 19.42 7.44 27.16
C ALA A 21 20.13 6.89 25.91
N SER A 22 19.94 5.59 25.62
CA SER A 22 20.45 4.97 24.40
C SER A 22 19.82 5.60 23.15
N ILE A 23 18.51 5.78 23.16
CA ILE A 23 17.80 6.42 22.03
C ILE A 23 18.28 7.87 21.84
N LYS A 24 18.39 8.66 22.91
CA LYS A 24 18.92 10.03 22.82
C LYS A 24 20.32 10.05 22.17
N ARG A 25 21.20 9.15 22.60
CA ARG A 25 22.55 9.02 22.03
C ARG A 25 22.52 8.61 20.56
N TRP A 26 21.61 7.71 20.14
CA TRP A 26 21.46 7.28 18.74
C TRP A 26 20.94 8.41 17.85
N VAL A 27 20.00 9.19 18.37
CA VAL A 27 19.52 10.40 17.69
C VAL A 27 20.66 11.43 17.53
N ASP A 28 21.43 11.69 18.60
CA ASP A 28 22.53 12.66 18.55
C ASP A 28 23.67 12.22 17.61
N LYS A 29 23.83 10.92 17.41
CA LYS A 29 24.78 10.34 16.43
C LYS A 29 24.20 10.22 15.01
N GLY A 30 22.95 10.63 14.77
CA GLY A 30 22.29 10.49 13.46
C GLY A 30 21.94 9.04 13.06
N ILE A 31 21.97 8.09 14.00
CA ILE A 31 21.62 6.68 13.76
C ILE A 31 20.09 6.54 13.59
N ILE A 32 19.30 7.31 14.33
CA ILE A 32 17.85 7.42 14.20
C ILE A 32 17.49 8.85 13.86
N GLY A 33 16.75 9.04 12.77
CA GLY A 33 16.26 10.36 12.36
C GLY A 33 15.29 10.96 13.38
N CYS A 34 15.38 12.25 13.65
CA CYS A 34 14.44 12.95 14.50
C CYS A 34 14.20 14.39 14.06
N THR A 35 13.08 14.96 14.52
CA THR A 35 12.80 16.39 14.48
C THR A 35 12.85 16.94 15.90
N LYS A 36 13.14 18.24 16.05
CA LYS A 36 13.06 18.94 17.33
C LYS A 36 11.86 19.88 17.31
N THR A 37 11.11 19.90 18.40
CA THR A 37 10.09 20.94 18.63
C THR A 37 10.76 22.28 18.96
N ASP A 38 10.00 23.37 18.94
CA ASP A 38 10.50 24.71 19.31
C ASP A 38 11.10 24.74 20.72
N GLY A 39 10.61 23.89 21.63
CA GLY A 39 11.18 23.69 22.98
C GLY A 39 12.37 22.72 23.03
N GLY A 40 12.95 22.31 21.90
CA GLY A 40 14.14 21.46 21.83
C GLY A 40 13.88 19.97 22.11
N HIS A 41 12.63 19.55 22.30
CA HIS A 41 12.30 18.13 22.54
C HIS A 41 12.46 17.30 21.28
N ARG A 42 13.18 16.18 21.39
CA ARG A 42 13.36 15.22 20.29
C ARG A 42 12.04 14.49 20.01
N LYS A 43 11.64 14.48 18.74
CA LYS A 43 10.49 13.73 18.22
C LYS A 43 10.95 12.84 17.07
N ILE A 44 10.69 11.55 17.19
CA ILE A 44 11.11 10.52 16.23
C ILE A 44 9.88 10.11 15.44
N PRO A 45 9.86 10.35 14.12
CA PRO A 45 8.74 9.91 13.29
C PRO A 45 8.76 8.39 13.08
N MET A 46 7.60 7.80 12.85
CA MET A 46 7.44 6.36 12.65
C MET A 46 8.38 5.82 11.57
N HIS A 47 8.48 6.49 10.44
CA HIS A 47 9.36 6.05 9.34
C HIS A 47 10.84 5.93 9.76
N ALA A 48 11.33 6.81 10.63
CA ALA A 48 12.70 6.73 11.13
C ALA A 48 12.93 5.51 12.06
N LEU A 49 11.90 5.12 12.82
CA LEU A 49 11.90 3.88 13.57
C LEU A 49 11.92 2.67 12.63
N MET A 50 11.06 2.66 11.60
CA MET A 50 11.00 1.57 10.61
C MET A 50 12.31 1.43 9.83
N GLU A 51 12.93 2.53 9.44
CA GLU A 51 14.25 2.53 8.81
C GLU A 51 15.32 1.93 9.72
N TYR A 52 15.32 2.31 11.00
CA TYR A 52 16.24 1.76 11.99
C TYR A 52 16.06 0.26 12.18
N ILE A 53 14.80 -0.22 12.34
CA ILE A 53 14.46 -1.63 12.47
C ILE A 53 14.99 -2.41 11.26
N LYS A 54 14.66 -1.96 10.06
CA LYS A 54 15.07 -2.61 8.81
C LYS A 54 16.58 -2.66 8.61
N LYS A 55 17.28 -1.55 8.92
CA LYS A 55 18.74 -1.42 8.72
C LYS A 55 19.55 -2.27 9.71
N ASN A 56 19.05 -2.46 10.92
CA ASN A 56 19.77 -3.12 12.00
C ASN A 56 19.21 -4.50 12.35
N ASP A 57 18.24 -5.01 11.59
CA ASP A 57 17.49 -6.23 11.91
C ASP A 57 17.02 -6.25 13.38
N ALA A 58 16.53 -5.10 13.86
CA ALA A 58 16.16 -4.90 15.24
C ALA A 58 14.72 -5.38 15.48
N ASP A 59 14.50 -5.98 16.64
CA ASP A 59 13.16 -6.43 17.03
C ASP A 59 12.34 -5.30 17.62
N LEU A 60 11.06 -5.29 17.30
CA LEU A 60 10.06 -4.46 17.95
C LEU A 60 9.51 -5.22 19.18
N VAL A 61 10.12 -5.01 20.34
CA VAL A 61 9.84 -5.77 21.58
C VAL A 61 8.47 -5.40 22.17
N ASN A 62 8.12 -4.13 22.11
CA ASN A 62 6.84 -3.61 22.60
C ASN A 62 6.23 -2.67 21.55
N PRO A 63 5.54 -3.22 20.53
CA PRO A 63 4.96 -2.44 19.44
C PRO A 63 3.88 -1.46 19.92
N GLU A 64 3.15 -1.76 21.00
CA GLU A 64 2.10 -0.88 21.54
C GLU A 64 2.64 0.48 22.00
N ALA A 65 3.91 0.56 22.43
CA ALA A 65 4.54 1.82 22.80
C ALA A 65 4.60 2.84 21.64
N VAL A 66 4.43 2.35 20.40
CA VAL A 66 4.40 3.14 19.18
C VAL A 66 3.10 2.94 18.38
N ASN A 67 2.02 2.60 19.07
CA ASN A 67 0.66 2.43 18.52
C ASN A 67 0.55 1.35 17.41
N ILE A 68 1.42 0.34 17.46
CA ILE A 68 1.30 -0.85 16.62
C ILE A 68 0.70 -1.96 17.48
N PRO A 69 -0.42 -2.58 17.07
CA PRO A 69 -1.01 -3.71 17.80
C PRO A 69 -0.03 -4.87 17.93
N GLN A 70 0.05 -5.45 19.13
CA GLN A 70 0.90 -6.61 19.39
C GLN A 70 0.15 -7.90 19.04
N THR A 71 0.76 -8.77 18.24
CA THR A 71 0.27 -10.14 18.01
C THR A 71 0.88 -11.12 19.02
N THR A 72 0.23 -12.26 19.22
CA THR A 72 0.66 -13.28 20.20
C THR A 72 1.84 -14.14 19.75
N GLY A 73 2.58 -13.74 18.72
CA GLY A 73 3.76 -14.48 18.25
C GLY A 73 4.43 -13.81 17.05
N ARG A 74 5.74 -13.99 16.91
CA ARG A 74 6.48 -13.58 15.73
C ARG A 74 6.06 -14.45 14.54
N LEU A 75 5.48 -13.81 13.52
CA LEU A 75 5.04 -14.48 12.29
C LEU A 75 6.17 -14.60 11.24
N LYS A 76 7.43 -14.49 11.66
CA LYS A 76 8.62 -14.36 10.79
C LYS A 76 8.69 -15.36 9.62
N ASP A 77 8.05 -16.55 9.71
CA ASP A 77 8.14 -17.59 8.69
C ASP A 77 6.82 -18.38 8.47
N LYS A 78 5.65 -17.78 8.73
CA LYS A 78 4.40 -18.53 8.74
C LYS A 78 3.27 -17.84 7.99
N MET A 79 3.49 -17.51 6.72
CA MET A 79 2.46 -16.88 5.88
C MET A 79 1.14 -17.68 5.90
N ASP A 80 1.20 -19.02 5.79
CA ASP A 80 0.01 -19.88 5.80
C ASP A 80 -0.77 -19.80 7.12
N LYS A 81 -0.08 -19.79 8.27
CA LYS A 81 -0.76 -19.61 9.57
C LYS A 81 -1.36 -18.21 9.71
N SER A 82 -0.68 -17.20 9.18
CA SER A 82 -1.18 -15.83 9.17
C SER A 82 -2.44 -15.70 8.34
N LEU A 83 -2.59 -16.49 7.28
CA LEU A 83 -3.80 -16.51 6.45
C LEU A 83 -5.01 -17.02 7.25
N ASP A 84 -4.89 -18.13 7.96
CA ASP A 84 -5.98 -18.67 8.77
C ASP A 84 -6.35 -17.75 9.94
N GLU A 85 -5.34 -17.17 10.60
CA GLU A 85 -5.54 -16.20 11.68
C GLU A 85 -6.22 -14.90 11.17
N LEU A 86 -5.84 -14.41 9.99
CA LEU A 86 -6.44 -13.23 9.37
C LEU A 86 -7.89 -13.51 8.97
N GLN A 87 -8.18 -14.67 8.40
CA GLN A 87 -9.52 -15.13 8.08
C GLN A 87 -10.44 -15.17 9.31
N GLN A 88 -9.95 -15.77 10.40
CA GLN A 88 -10.70 -15.79 11.65
C GLN A 88 -10.93 -14.39 12.20
N SER A 89 -9.91 -13.51 12.14
CA SER A 89 -10.02 -12.13 12.59
C SER A 89 -11.01 -11.32 11.76
N PHE A 90 -11.16 -11.62 10.45
CA PHE A 90 -12.19 -11.02 9.61
C PHE A 90 -13.59 -11.39 10.07
N ARG A 91 -13.86 -12.70 10.34
CA ARG A 91 -15.15 -13.17 10.85
C ARG A 91 -15.49 -12.57 12.22
N GLU A 92 -14.47 -12.38 13.07
CA GLU A 92 -14.61 -11.75 14.40
C GLU A 92 -14.68 -10.22 14.35
N CYS A 93 -14.41 -9.61 13.21
CA CYS A 93 -14.24 -8.16 13.05
C CYS A 93 -13.20 -7.57 14.00
N ASP A 94 -12.16 -8.34 14.35
CA ASP A 94 -11.13 -7.97 15.31
C ASP A 94 -10.08 -7.05 14.68
N GLU A 95 -10.34 -5.75 14.79
CA GLU A 95 -9.48 -4.71 14.21
C GLU A 95 -8.03 -4.79 14.74
N TYR A 96 -7.87 -5.10 16.03
CA TYR A 96 -6.57 -5.16 16.66
C TYR A 96 -5.72 -6.31 16.07
N LYS A 97 -6.31 -7.50 15.93
CA LYS A 97 -5.62 -8.65 15.33
C LYS A 97 -5.34 -8.45 13.85
N ILE A 98 -6.31 -7.93 13.07
CA ILE A 98 -6.12 -7.67 11.63
C ILE A 98 -4.93 -6.75 11.40
N GLN A 99 -4.88 -5.61 12.10
CA GLN A 99 -3.78 -4.66 12.02
C GLN A 99 -2.47 -5.28 12.51
N GLY A 100 -2.52 -5.98 13.64
CA GLY A 100 -1.37 -6.63 14.23
C GLY A 100 -0.70 -7.62 13.30
N ILE A 101 -1.45 -8.52 12.66
CA ILE A 101 -0.92 -9.51 11.70
C ILE A 101 -0.19 -8.82 10.55
N ILE A 102 -0.83 -7.83 9.92
CA ILE A 102 -0.29 -7.14 8.75
C ILE A 102 0.98 -6.34 9.11
N TYR A 103 0.96 -5.60 10.22
CA TYR A 103 2.11 -4.80 10.65
C TYR A 103 3.25 -5.64 11.21
N ASP A 104 2.96 -6.77 11.88
CA ASP A 104 3.98 -7.68 12.39
C ASP A 104 4.79 -8.31 11.25
N LEU A 105 4.13 -8.76 10.19
CA LEU A 105 4.80 -9.25 8.99
C LEU A 105 5.72 -8.19 8.37
N TYR A 106 5.25 -6.96 8.27
CA TYR A 106 6.06 -5.86 7.73
C TYR A 106 7.27 -5.53 8.64
N THR A 107 7.05 -5.41 9.95
CA THR A 107 8.13 -5.10 10.91
C THR A 107 9.12 -6.26 11.07
N SER A 108 8.68 -7.49 10.76
CA SER A 108 9.53 -8.69 10.68
C SER A 108 10.32 -8.80 9.36
N GLY A 109 10.24 -7.78 8.48
CA GLY A 109 11.06 -7.68 7.27
C GLY A 109 10.40 -8.15 5.98
N GLN A 110 9.12 -8.56 6.00
CA GLN A 110 8.41 -8.90 4.77
C GLN A 110 8.13 -7.64 3.95
N ALA A 111 8.30 -7.73 2.62
CA ALA A 111 7.99 -6.63 1.72
C ALA A 111 6.47 -6.42 1.62
N PRO A 112 5.98 -5.16 1.52
CA PRO A 112 4.54 -4.89 1.41
C PRO A 112 3.89 -5.65 0.26
N GLU A 113 4.52 -5.67 -0.92
CA GLU A 113 4.02 -6.38 -2.10
C GLU A 113 3.80 -7.88 -1.83
N LYS A 114 4.69 -8.50 -1.07
CA LYS A 114 4.56 -9.92 -0.71
C LYS A 114 3.41 -10.15 0.28
N ILE A 115 3.29 -9.29 1.30
CA ILE A 115 2.17 -9.36 2.27
C ILE A 115 0.84 -9.21 1.54
N PHE A 116 0.76 -8.33 0.55
CA PHE A 116 -0.49 -8.06 -0.16
C PHE A 116 -0.84 -9.15 -1.17
N ASP A 117 0.12 -9.60 -1.97
CA ASP A 117 -0.11 -10.63 -2.99
C ASP A 117 -0.35 -12.03 -2.38
N GLU A 118 0.39 -12.40 -1.31
CA GLU A 118 0.37 -13.74 -0.76
C GLU A 118 -0.57 -13.91 0.46
N LEU A 119 -0.97 -12.80 1.13
CA LEU A 119 -1.81 -12.88 2.32
C LEU A 119 -3.10 -12.08 2.17
N LEU A 120 -3.01 -10.74 1.98
CA LEU A 120 -4.18 -9.87 2.11
C LEU A 120 -5.16 -10.08 0.96
N ALA A 121 -4.71 -10.13 -0.29
CA ALA A 121 -5.57 -10.33 -1.44
C ALA A 121 -6.25 -11.72 -1.44
N PRO A 122 -5.54 -12.85 -1.15
CA PRO A 122 -6.19 -14.15 -0.97
C PRO A 122 -7.20 -14.18 0.19
N ALA A 123 -6.87 -13.53 1.32
CA ALA A 123 -7.77 -13.47 2.46
C ALA A 123 -9.07 -12.73 2.15
N LEU A 124 -8.97 -11.60 1.47
CA LEU A 124 -10.14 -10.81 1.05
C LEU A 124 -10.98 -11.54 -0.01
N HIS A 125 -10.33 -12.23 -0.94
CA HIS A 125 -11.06 -13.03 -1.93
C HIS A 125 -11.87 -14.14 -1.24
N LYS A 126 -11.27 -14.88 -0.31
CA LYS A 126 -11.96 -15.92 0.44
C LYS A 126 -13.10 -15.35 1.29
N LEU A 127 -12.90 -14.20 1.93
CA LEU A 127 -13.96 -13.51 2.67
C LEU A 127 -15.17 -13.17 1.78
N GLY A 128 -14.92 -12.72 0.54
CA GLY A 128 -15.96 -12.46 -0.44
C GLY A 128 -16.74 -13.74 -0.83
N CYS A 129 -16.04 -14.85 -1.09
CA CYS A 129 -16.69 -16.14 -1.36
C CYS A 129 -17.52 -16.61 -0.16
N GLU A 130 -17.00 -16.49 1.07
CA GLU A 130 -17.74 -16.87 2.28
C GLU A 130 -19.00 -16.03 2.50
N TRP A 131 -18.98 -14.76 2.10
CA TRP A 131 -20.16 -13.92 2.10
C TRP A 131 -21.18 -14.35 1.03
N GLU A 132 -20.74 -14.63 -0.19
CA GLU A 132 -21.60 -15.14 -1.27
C GLU A 132 -22.28 -16.48 -0.90
N ASP A 133 -21.54 -17.35 -0.20
CA ASP A 133 -22.04 -18.64 0.31
C ASP A 133 -22.93 -18.51 1.56
N GLY A 134 -23.08 -17.31 2.13
CA GLY A 134 -23.86 -17.05 3.35
C GLY A 134 -23.19 -17.51 4.65
N ASN A 135 -21.90 -17.87 4.63
CA ASN A 135 -21.12 -18.26 5.81
C ASN A 135 -20.61 -17.09 6.63
N VAL A 136 -20.59 -15.90 6.03
CA VAL A 136 -20.22 -14.62 6.64
C VAL A 136 -21.33 -13.61 6.34
N ASP A 137 -21.77 -12.85 7.34
CA ASP A 137 -22.76 -11.81 7.15
C ASP A 137 -22.17 -10.58 6.45
N ALA A 138 -23.00 -9.86 5.68
CA ALA A 138 -22.60 -8.66 4.94
C ALA A 138 -21.95 -7.61 5.84
N PHE A 139 -22.40 -7.44 7.11
CA PHE A 139 -21.78 -6.48 8.01
C PHE A 139 -20.35 -6.87 8.40
N GLN A 140 -20.07 -8.18 8.54
CA GLN A 140 -18.73 -8.69 8.87
C GLN A 140 -17.77 -8.43 7.71
N GLU A 141 -18.18 -8.77 6.48
CA GLU A 141 -17.43 -8.48 5.25
C GLU A 141 -17.14 -6.97 5.14
N ARG A 142 -18.17 -6.12 5.22
CA ARG A 142 -18.01 -4.65 5.14
C ARG A 142 -17.12 -4.11 6.26
N ARG A 143 -17.25 -4.62 7.48
CA ARG A 143 -16.42 -4.21 8.61
C ARG A 143 -14.96 -4.59 8.41
N ALA A 144 -14.67 -5.81 7.96
CA ALA A 144 -13.32 -6.27 7.66
C ALA A 144 -12.66 -5.40 6.55
N ILE A 145 -13.40 -5.09 5.48
CA ILE A 145 -12.96 -4.16 4.42
C ILE A 145 -12.56 -2.80 5.00
N GLN A 146 -13.42 -2.20 5.86
CA GLN A 146 -13.12 -0.89 6.46
C GLN A 146 -11.90 -0.94 7.39
N ILE A 147 -11.67 -2.05 8.10
CA ILE A 147 -10.48 -2.25 8.90
C ILE A 147 -9.23 -2.31 8.01
N CYS A 148 -9.28 -3.08 6.93
CA CYS A 148 -8.17 -3.17 5.96
C CYS A 148 -7.83 -1.80 5.35
N ILE A 149 -8.84 -1.01 4.96
CA ILE A 149 -8.62 0.34 4.43
C ILE A 149 -7.87 1.21 5.44
N ARG A 150 -8.31 1.23 6.71
CA ARG A 150 -7.62 2.00 7.77
C ARG A 150 -6.20 1.49 8.02
N THR A 151 -5.99 0.18 7.95
CA THR A 151 -4.68 -0.44 8.10
C THR A 151 -3.74 0.01 6.98
N LEU A 152 -4.20 0.00 5.73
CA LEU A 152 -3.43 0.45 4.58
C LEU A 152 -3.07 1.94 4.67
N TYR A 153 -4.01 2.79 5.08
CA TYR A 153 -3.69 4.20 5.35
C TYR A 153 -2.67 4.38 6.48
N GLY A 154 -2.68 3.49 7.48
CA GLY A 154 -1.70 3.48 8.57
C GLY A 154 -0.26 3.31 8.09
N PHE A 155 -0.03 2.54 7.02
CA PHE A 155 1.29 2.37 6.40
C PHE A 155 1.91 3.68 5.93
N ASN A 156 1.12 4.70 5.63
CA ASN A 156 1.63 6.00 5.18
C ASN A 156 2.62 6.62 6.19
N SER A 157 2.47 6.32 7.47
CA SER A 157 3.39 6.78 8.51
C SER A 157 4.72 6.01 8.56
N PHE A 158 4.79 4.84 7.93
CA PHE A 158 5.96 3.95 7.93
C PHE A 158 7.01 4.35 6.90
N PHE A 159 6.64 5.20 5.95
CA PHE A 159 7.52 5.67 4.88
C PHE A 159 7.82 7.15 5.02
N PRO A 160 9.04 7.59 4.64
CA PRO A 160 9.35 9.01 4.59
C PRO A 160 8.48 9.72 3.54
N MET A 161 8.32 11.04 3.71
CA MET A 161 7.72 11.84 2.64
C MET A 161 8.58 11.73 1.37
N PRO A 162 7.97 11.50 0.21
CA PRO A 162 8.70 11.43 -1.03
C PRO A 162 9.49 12.72 -1.31
N ASP A 163 10.63 12.60 -1.98
CA ASP A 163 11.39 13.76 -2.44
C ASP A 163 10.52 14.64 -3.37
N LYS A 164 10.81 15.94 -3.43
CA LYS A 164 10.09 16.87 -4.33
C LYS A 164 10.21 16.48 -5.81
N LYS A 165 11.30 15.82 -6.18
CA LYS A 165 11.59 15.32 -7.53
C LYS A 165 11.20 13.86 -7.72
N ALA A 166 10.59 13.22 -6.72
CA ALA A 166 10.15 11.83 -6.84
C ALA A 166 9.16 11.69 -8.00
N PRO A 167 9.21 10.57 -8.73
CA PRO A 167 8.25 10.30 -9.79
C PRO A 167 6.83 10.21 -9.22
N ILE A 168 5.85 10.65 -10.02
CA ILE A 168 4.44 10.70 -9.64
C ILE A 168 3.70 9.54 -10.30
N ALA A 169 2.89 8.82 -9.52
CA ALA A 169 1.95 7.83 -10.03
C ALA A 169 0.51 8.25 -9.67
N LEU A 170 -0.38 8.28 -10.66
CA LEU A 170 -1.82 8.34 -10.46
C LEU A 170 -2.34 6.91 -10.31
N ILE A 171 -3.21 6.68 -9.34
CA ILE A 171 -3.72 5.35 -9.02
C ILE A 171 -5.23 5.44 -8.84
N GLY A 172 -5.97 4.44 -9.34
CA GLY A 172 -7.41 4.36 -9.10
C GLY A 172 -8.06 3.19 -9.83
N THR A 173 -9.39 3.23 -9.92
CA THR A 173 -10.22 2.29 -10.67
C THR A 173 -11.11 3.03 -11.66
N LEU A 174 -11.60 2.33 -12.69
CA LEU A 174 -12.54 2.91 -13.67
C LEU A 174 -13.98 2.85 -13.17
N SER A 175 -14.88 3.52 -13.91
CA SER A 175 -16.33 3.47 -13.69
C SER A 175 -16.82 2.02 -13.61
N GLY A 176 -17.72 1.73 -12.66
CA GLY A 176 -18.23 0.38 -12.39
C GLY A 176 -17.30 -0.48 -11.50
N ASP A 177 -16.15 0.03 -11.06
CA ASP A 177 -15.29 -0.67 -10.11
C ASP A 177 -15.18 0.08 -8.77
N PRO A 178 -15.99 -0.30 -7.76
CA PRO A 178 -16.03 0.35 -6.46
C PRO A 178 -14.92 -0.10 -5.49
N TYR A 179 -14.04 -1.02 -5.87
CA TYR A 179 -13.08 -1.65 -4.97
C TYR A 179 -11.91 -0.73 -4.63
N THR A 180 -11.81 -0.35 -3.36
CA THR A 180 -10.82 0.61 -2.85
C THR A 180 -9.50 -0.05 -2.44
N ILE A 181 -9.53 -1.31 -1.96
CA ILE A 181 -8.34 -1.96 -1.37
C ILE A 181 -7.22 -2.20 -2.38
N PRO A 182 -7.47 -2.75 -3.59
CA PRO A 182 -6.39 -3.03 -4.54
C PRO A 182 -5.57 -1.78 -4.91
N PRO A 183 -6.16 -0.63 -5.28
CA PRO A 183 -5.37 0.57 -5.56
C PRO A 183 -4.65 1.12 -4.31
N LEU A 184 -5.20 0.98 -3.09
CA LEU A 184 -4.50 1.35 -1.86
C LEU A 184 -3.28 0.47 -1.59
N MET A 185 -3.35 -0.84 -1.86
CA MET A 185 -2.19 -1.73 -1.77
C MET A 185 -1.07 -1.29 -2.71
N ILE A 186 -1.43 -0.93 -3.95
CA ILE A 186 -0.49 -0.37 -4.94
C ILE A 186 0.14 0.93 -4.41
N GLU A 187 -0.67 1.83 -3.86
CA GLU A 187 -0.18 3.08 -3.27
C GLU A 187 0.89 2.83 -2.19
N VAL A 188 0.59 1.96 -1.23
CA VAL A 188 1.53 1.59 -0.15
C VAL A 188 2.84 1.05 -0.73
N CYS A 189 2.77 0.16 -1.71
CA CYS A 189 3.95 -0.43 -2.35
C CYS A 189 4.79 0.62 -3.08
N LEU A 190 4.18 1.51 -3.84
CA LEU A 190 4.91 2.59 -4.53
C LEU A 190 5.54 3.58 -3.55
N ARG A 191 4.83 3.95 -2.48
CA ARG A 191 5.39 4.80 -1.43
C ARG A 191 6.58 4.16 -0.73
N SER A 192 6.55 2.85 -0.51
CA SER A 192 7.70 2.11 0.03
C SER A 192 8.95 2.18 -0.86
N LYS A 193 8.78 2.44 -2.16
CA LYS A 193 9.84 2.64 -3.15
C LYS A 193 10.15 4.12 -3.41
N GLY A 194 9.60 5.03 -2.61
CA GLY A 194 9.88 6.47 -2.68
C GLY A 194 9.11 7.25 -3.75
N TRP A 195 8.06 6.67 -4.34
CA TRP A 195 7.20 7.36 -5.29
C TRP A 195 6.28 8.37 -4.58
N LYS A 196 5.98 9.45 -5.25
CA LYS A 196 4.84 10.30 -4.93
C LYS A 196 3.58 9.68 -5.57
N THR A 197 2.55 9.49 -4.78
CA THR A 197 1.30 8.85 -5.22
C THR A 197 0.14 9.81 -5.06
N GLU A 198 -0.74 9.83 -6.05
CA GLU A 198 -2.01 10.52 -6.01
C GLU A 198 -3.10 9.46 -6.25
N PHE A 199 -3.73 9.02 -5.18
CA PHE A 199 -4.87 8.11 -5.26
C PHE A 199 -6.12 8.92 -5.62
N LEU A 200 -6.63 8.73 -6.83
CA LEU A 200 -7.76 9.49 -7.36
C LEU A 200 -9.13 8.97 -6.86
N GLY A 201 -9.14 7.84 -6.18
CA GLY A 201 -10.35 7.17 -5.73
C GLY A 201 -10.73 6.00 -6.65
N ASN A 202 -11.92 5.53 -6.46
CA ASN A 202 -12.52 4.43 -7.21
C ASN A 202 -13.74 4.92 -8.02
N ASP A 203 -14.20 4.10 -8.96
CA ASP A 203 -15.37 4.40 -9.79
C ASP A 203 -15.26 5.72 -10.57
N LEU A 204 -14.09 5.95 -11.21
CA LEU A 204 -13.77 7.22 -11.87
C LEU A 204 -13.82 7.09 -13.38
N PRO A 205 -14.54 7.99 -14.09
CA PRO A 205 -14.60 7.95 -15.56
C PRO A 205 -13.26 8.36 -16.19
N VAL A 206 -12.93 7.77 -17.33
CA VAL A 206 -11.67 8.01 -18.08
C VAL A 206 -11.40 9.48 -18.34
N VAL A 207 -12.44 10.27 -18.61
CA VAL A 207 -12.29 11.72 -18.82
C VAL A 207 -11.67 12.44 -17.62
N SER A 208 -11.90 11.93 -16.43
CA SER A 208 -11.29 12.50 -15.20
C SER A 208 -9.82 12.14 -15.10
N TYR A 209 -9.41 10.96 -15.56
CA TYR A 209 -8.00 10.60 -15.67
C TYR A 209 -7.25 11.52 -16.64
N ALA A 210 -7.83 11.83 -17.80
CA ALA A 210 -7.23 12.78 -18.74
C ALA A 210 -6.95 14.14 -18.08
N LYS A 211 -7.91 14.69 -17.34
CA LYS A 211 -7.73 15.94 -16.58
C LYS A 211 -6.68 15.83 -15.48
N ALA A 212 -6.64 14.70 -14.78
CA ALA A 212 -5.64 14.45 -13.75
C ALA A 212 -4.22 14.36 -14.34
N ILE A 213 -4.06 13.76 -15.52
CA ILE A 213 -2.78 13.73 -16.25
C ILE A 213 -2.30 15.16 -16.55
N GLU A 214 -3.17 16.02 -17.08
CA GLU A 214 -2.83 17.43 -17.34
C GLU A 214 -2.43 18.15 -16.06
N MET A 215 -3.14 17.93 -14.96
CA MET A 215 -2.92 18.63 -13.69
C MET A 215 -1.64 18.18 -12.98
N TYR A 216 -1.38 16.87 -12.91
CA TYR A 216 -0.29 16.31 -12.13
C TYR A 216 0.97 16.01 -12.94
N SER A 217 0.88 15.94 -14.26
CA SER A 217 1.97 15.52 -15.16
C SER A 217 2.68 14.25 -14.65
N PRO A 218 1.94 13.13 -14.45
CA PRO A 218 2.48 11.95 -13.81
C PRO A 218 3.47 11.19 -14.71
N ASN A 219 4.30 10.38 -14.08
CA ASN A 219 5.17 9.44 -14.79
C ASN A 219 4.47 8.12 -15.11
N LEU A 220 3.46 7.75 -14.30
CA LEU A 220 2.67 6.53 -14.46
C LEU A 220 1.21 6.78 -14.11
N ILE A 221 0.31 6.10 -14.84
CA ILE A 221 -1.06 5.82 -14.44
C ILE A 221 -1.16 4.33 -14.15
N ILE A 222 -1.82 3.98 -13.07
CA ILE A 222 -2.02 2.59 -12.67
C ILE A 222 -3.50 2.39 -12.39
N ILE A 223 -4.13 1.55 -13.18
CA ILE A 223 -5.53 1.17 -13.02
C ILE A 223 -5.60 -0.26 -12.48
N SER A 224 -6.33 -0.42 -11.39
CA SER A 224 -6.71 -1.74 -10.87
C SER A 224 -8.15 -2.03 -11.26
N MET A 225 -8.41 -3.24 -11.76
CA MET A 225 -9.75 -3.67 -12.18
C MET A 225 -10.17 -4.94 -11.45
N SER A 226 -11.06 -4.80 -10.49
CA SER A 226 -11.64 -5.90 -9.72
C SER A 226 -13.04 -6.27 -10.18
N SER A 227 -13.73 -5.33 -10.83
CA SER A 227 -15.07 -5.44 -11.41
C SER A 227 -15.12 -4.76 -12.77
N CYS A 228 -15.99 -5.26 -13.65
CA CYS A 228 -16.28 -4.66 -14.94
C CYS A 228 -17.73 -5.00 -15.29
N GLU A 229 -18.59 -3.99 -15.44
CA GLU A 229 -20.01 -4.17 -15.78
C GLU A 229 -20.25 -4.26 -17.28
N ASN A 230 -19.48 -3.52 -18.07
CA ASN A 230 -19.61 -3.47 -19.55
C ASN A 230 -18.22 -3.62 -20.19
N GLU A 231 -17.86 -4.85 -20.55
CA GLU A 231 -16.54 -5.17 -21.08
C GLU A 231 -16.20 -4.41 -22.36
N GLU A 232 -17.18 -4.25 -23.30
CA GLU A 232 -16.95 -3.58 -24.58
C GLU A 232 -16.68 -2.08 -24.40
N GLU A 233 -17.46 -1.41 -23.55
CA GLU A 233 -17.29 0.01 -23.27
C GLU A 233 -15.98 0.26 -22.52
N THR A 234 -15.71 -0.55 -21.49
CA THR A 234 -14.48 -0.47 -20.71
C THR A 234 -13.23 -0.73 -21.55
N ALA A 235 -13.29 -1.68 -22.51
CA ALA A 235 -12.18 -1.90 -23.44
C ALA A 235 -11.89 -0.65 -24.28
N LYS A 236 -12.93 0.00 -24.81
CA LYS A 236 -12.79 1.27 -25.56
C LYS A 236 -12.21 2.38 -24.69
N GLU A 237 -12.68 2.50 -23.45
CA GLU A 237 -12.17 3.48 -22.48
C GLU A 237 -10.68 3.26 -22.17
N LEU A 238 -10.27 2.02 -21.97
CA LEU A 238 -8.86 1.66 -21.70
C LEU A 238 -7.96 1.99 -22.89
N LEU A 239 -8.40 1.72 -24.12
CA LEU A 239 -7.67 2.09 -25.33
C LEU A 239 -7.53 3.62 -25.46
N GLY A 240 -8.60 4.36 -25.22
CA GLY A 240 -8.54 5.83 -25.18
C GLY A 240 -7.60 6.36 -24.10
N LEU A 241 -7.56 5.72 -22.92
CA LEU A 241 -6.65 6.10 -21.83
C LEU A 241 -5.19 5.81 -22.19
N GLU A 242 -4.90 4.70 -22.89
CA GLU A 242 -3.54 4.43 -23.40
C GLU A 242 -3.07 5.54 -24.34
N GLU A 243 -3.92 5.98 -25.28
CA GLU A 243 -3.58 7.07 -26.20
C GLU A 243 -3.29 8.37 -25.45
N VAL A 244 -4.14 8.75 -24.50
CA VAL A 244 -3.94 9.96 -23.68
C VAL A 244 -2.65 9.87 -22.85
N ALA A 245 -2.37 8.72 -22.26
CA ALA A 245 -1.14 8.50 -21.50
C ALA A 245 0.10 8.68 -22.40
N LEU A 246 0.11 8.07 -23.58
CA LEU A 246 1.22 8.16 -24.53
C LEU A 246 1.45 9.59 -25.04
N MET A 247 0.39 10.34 -25.36
CA MET A 247 0.48 11.74 -25.79
C MET A 247 1.14 12.62 -24.71
N ASN A 248 0.92 12.28 -23.44
CA ASN A 248 1.47 13.00 -22.29
C ASN A 248 2.78 12.41 -21.76
N LYS A 249 3.40 11.48 -22.49
CA LYS A 249 4.63 10.78 -22.06
C LYS A 249 4.49 10.13 -20.67
N CYS A 250 3.32 9.59 -20.39
CA CYS A 250 3.00 8.89 -19.16
C CYS A 250 2.92 7.38 -19.45
N GLY A 251 3.52 6.55 -18.61
CA GLY A 251 3.35 5.11 -18.70
C GLY A 251 1.97 4.69 -18.21
N PHE A 252 1.42 3.62 -18.77
CA PHE A 252 0.14 3.07 -18.35
C PHE A 252 0.32 1.61 -17.91
N ILE A 253 -0.08 1.31 -16.69
CA ILE A 253 -0.06 -0.04 -16.09
C ILE A 253 -1.50 -0.43 -15.76
N LEU A 254 -1.86 -1.64 -16.13
CA LEU A 254 -3.19 -2.19 -15.92
C LEU A 254 -3.08 -3.59 -15.30
N GLY A 255 -3.84 -3.83 -14.24
CA GLY A 255 -3.91 -5.13 -13.59
C GLY A 255 -5.25 -5.37 -12.94
N GLY A 256 -5.47 -6.60 -12.50
CA GLY A 256 -6.70 -7.03 -11.86
C GLY A 256 -7.41 -8.15 -12.62
N ARG A 257 -8.37 -8.77 -11.94
CA ARG A 257 -9.06 -9.98 -12.46
C ARG A 257 -10.16 -9.68 -13.48
N ALA A 258 -10.59 -8.44 -13.58
CA ALA A 258 -11.73 -8.04 -14.42
C ALA A 258 -11.31 -7.21 -15.64
N VAL A 259 -10.05 -7.31 -16.08
CA VAL A 259 -9.58 -6.66 -17.31
C VAL A 259 -10.24 -7.34 -18.52
N PRO A 260 -10.96 -6.59 -19.38
CA PRO A 260 -11.61 -7.18 -20.56
C PRO A 260 -10.62 -7.83 -21.52
N ALA A 261 -10.97 -9.00 -22.05
CA ALA A 261 -10.10 -9.74 -22.99
C ALA A 261 -9.78 -8.91 -24.25
N GLU A 262 -10.77 -8.17 -24.78
CA GLU A 262 -10.58 -7.26 -25.92
C GLU A 262 -9.54 -6.17 -25.64
N ALA A 263 -9.51 -5.63 -24.42
CA ALA A 263 -8.48 -4.66 -24.02
C ALA A 263 -7.09 -5.32 -23.99
N VAL A 264 -6.97 -6.54 -23.45
CA VAL A 264 -5.70 -7.29 -23.40
C VAL A 264 -5.12 -7.49 -24.79
N GLU A 265 -5.96 -7.81 -25.78
CA GLU A 265 -5.54 -8.05 -27.17
C GLU A 265 -5.11 -6.78 -27.92
N ASN A 266 -5.73 -5.64 -27.59
CA ASN A 266 -5.59 -4.41 -28.37
C ASN A 266 -4.66 -3.37 -27.76
N LEU A 267 -4.44 -3.37 -26.44
CA LEU A 267 -3.45 -2.51 -25.78
C LEU A 267 -2.03 -2.88 -26.25
N LYS A 268 -1.26 -1.90 -26.73
CA LYS A 268 0.06 -2.12 -27.35
C LYS A 268 1.22 -1.59 -26.50
N LYS A 269 0.96 -0.61 -25.67
CA LYS A 269 1.96 0.11 -24.89
C LYS A 269 1.68 0.08 -23.39
N THR A 270 0.60 -0.55 -22.98
CA THR A 270 0.25 -0.75 -21.57
C THR A 270 0.99 -1.94 -21.00
N LEU A 271 1.52 -1.80 -19.80
CA LEU A 271 2.08 -2.92 -19.03
C LEU A 271 0.94 -3.64 -18.32
N LEU A 272 0.63 -4.85 -18.78
CA LEU A 272 -0.35 -5.72 -18.13
C LEU A 272 0.34 -6.53 -17.04
N VAL A 273 -0.20 -6.52 -15.81
CA VAL A 273 0.42 -7.15 -14.65
C VAL A 273 -0.55 -8.04 -13.88
N PRO A 274 -0.14 -9.28 -13.53
CA PRO A 274 -0.99 -10.21 -12.77
C PRO A 274 -0.97 -9.93 -11.25
N SER A 275 0.03 -9.21 -10.74
CA SER A 275 0.17 -8.91 -9.32
C SER A 275 1.00 -7.66 -9.07
N ILE A 276 0.99 -7.18 -7.82
CA ILE A 276 1.79 -6.02 -7.41
C ILE A 276 3.29 -6.31 -7.50
N SER A 277 3.71 -7.52 -7.14
CA SER A 277 5.12 -7.94 -7.24
C SER A 277 5.61 -7.90 -8.70
N HIS A 278 4.83 -8.39 -9.66
CA HIS A 278 5.16 -8.28 -11.09
C HIS A 278 5.23 -6.82 -11.54
N MET A 279 4.26 -6.00 -11.14
CA MET A 279 4.27 -4.57 -11.42
C MET A 279 5.58 -3.91 -10.98
N LEU A 280 6.01 -4.13 -9.73
CA LEU A 280 7.22 -3.51 -9.19
C LEU A 280 8.50 -3.98 -9.88
N ASN A 281 8.56 -5.25 -10.27
CA ASN A 281 9.71 -5.81 -10.99
C ASN A 281 9.83 -5.22 -12.39
N ASP A 282 8.74 -5.12 -13.10
CA ASP A 282 8.73 -4.82 -14.54
C ASP A 282 8.65 -3.32 -14.85
N MET A 283 8.08 -2.51 -13.93
CA MET A 283 7.82 -1.08 -14.20
C MET A 283 9.09 -0.26 -14.52
N SER A 284 10.26 -0.65 -14.01
CA SER A 284 11.52 0.06 -14.31
C SER A 284 11.96 -0.13 -15.74
N GLU A 285 11.90 -1.37 -16.25
CA GLU A 285 12.23 -1.70 -17.63
C GLU A 285 11.19 -1.16 -18.60
N TYR A 286 9.92 -1.30 -18.24
CA TYR A 286 8.80 -0.72 -18.96
C TYR A 286 8.96 0.79 -19.22
N ARG A 287 9.31 1.57 -18.19
CA ARG A 287 9.55 3.02 -18.35
C ARG A 287 10.70 3.32 -19.29
N LYS A 288 11.77 2.52 -19.26
CA LYS A 288 12.90 2.64 -20.22
C LYS A 288 12.45 2.36 -21.66
N SER A 289 11.62 1.34 -21.85
CA SER A 289 11.11 0.97 -23.19
C SER A 289 10.30 2.09 -23.84
N LEU A 290 9.57 2.87 -23.05
CA LEU A 290 8.80 4.02 -23.50
C LEU A 290 9.62 5.31 -23.65
N LYS A 291 10.93 5.28 -23.37
CA LYS A 291 11.80 6.47 -23.35
C LYS A 291 11.29 7.59 -22.42
N LEU A 292 10.71 7.20 -21.27
CA LEU A 292 10.14 8.08 -20.25
C LEU A 292 11.15 8.43 -19.13
N ILE A 293 12.44 8.28 -19.41
CA ILE A 293 13.54 8.57 -18.47
C ILE A 293 14.26 9.82 -18.91
#